data_6e7aa67b9dc60138671746277023d06d
#
_entry.id   6e7aa67b9dc60138671746277023d06d
#
_cell.length_a   1.000
_cell.length_b   1.000
_cell.length_c   1.000
_cell.angle_alpha   90.00
_cell.angle_beta   90.00
_cell.angle_gamma   90.00
#
_symmetry.space_group_name_H-M   'P 1'
#
loop_
_entity.id
_entity.type
_entity.pdbx_description
1 polymer ?
#
loop_
_entity_poly.entity_id
_entity_poly.type
_entity_poly.pdbx_seq_one_letter_code
_entity_poly.pdbx_strand_id
1 'polypeptide(L)'
;MPTISQLIRQGREAARYKTASPALKSCPQRRGVCVRVYTTTPKKPNSALRKVCRVRLSNQMEVTSYIPGEGHNLQEHSVVLIRGGRVKDLPGVRYHVVRGTLDASGAAGPSSTNKATRNRKRSKYGVKRPKA
;
A
#
# COMPACT_ATOMS: atom_id res chain seq x y z
N MET A 1 12.58 29.79 -24.96
CA MET A 1 11.47 30.66 -24.52
C MET A 1 10.50 30.89 -25.68
N PRO A 2 9.21 30.69 -25.46
CA PRO A 2 8.24 30.96 -26.50
C PRO A 2 8.10 32.46 -26.76
N THR A 3 7.79 32.82 -27.97
CA THR A 3 7.57 34.20 -28.36
C THR A 3 6.14 34.61 -27.96
N ILE A 4 5.89 35.91 -27.90
CA ILE A 4 4.56 36.43 -27.61
C ILE A 4 3.53 35.91 -28.64
N SER A 5 3.89 35.84 -29.89
CA SER A 5 2.99 35.32 -30.91
C SER A 5 2.65 33.84 -30.69
N GLN A 6 3.60 33.07 -30.27
CA GLN A 6 3.35 31.64 -29.94
C GLN A 6 2.40 31.50 -28.74
N LEU A 7 2.56 32.32 -27.72
CA LEU A 7 1.66 32.31 -26.56
C LEU A 7 0.25 32.72 -26.92
N ILE A 8 0.10 33.70 -27.82
CA ILE A 8 -1.22 34.13 -28.29
C ILE A 8 -1.93 33.01 -29.04
N ARG A 9 -1.22 32.26 -29.87
CA ARG A 9 -1.81 31.17 -30.64
C ARG A 9 -2.14 29.94 -29.83
N GLN A 10 -1.26 29.58 -28.93
CA GLN A 10 -1.37 28.30 -28.19
C GLN A 10 -1.88 28.47 -26.77
N GLY A 11 -1.68 29.67 -26.18
CA GLY A 11 -2.01 29.91 -24.79
C GLY A 11 -1.06 29.18 -23.84
N ARG A 12 -1.35 29.27 -22.56
CA ARG A 12 -0.62 28.57 -21.52
C ARG A 12 -1.54 27.54 -20.90
N GLU A 13 -1.02 26.36 -20.70
CA GLU A 13 -1.75 25.31 -20.01
C GLU A 13 -1.34 25.28 -18.55
N ALA A 14 -2.32 25.12 -17.66
CA ALA A 14 -2.04 24.95 -16.24
C ALA A 14 -1.30 23.64 -16.01
N ALA A 15 -0.35 23.68 -15.07
CA ALA A 15 0.35 22.47 -14.70
C ALA A 15 -0.62 21.46 -14.09
N ARG A 16 -0.50 20.20 -14.48
CA ARG A 16 -1.32 19.14 -13.94
C ARG A 16 -0.58 18.44 -12.80
N TYR A 17 -1.29 18.25 -11.72
CA TYR A 17 -0.72 17.47 -10.62
C TYR A 17 -0.77 16.00 -10.94
N LYS A 18 0.36 15.33 -10.77
CA LYS A 18 0.41 13.87 -10.87
C LYS A 18 0.08 13.27 -9.52
N THR A 19 -0.82 12.32 -9.51
CA THR A 19 -1.14 11.62 -8.28
C THR A 19 0.04 10.77 -7.81
N ALA A 20 0.21 10.65 -6.49
CA ALA A 20 1.19 9.76 -5.91
C ALA A 20 0.76 8.28 -6.01
N SER A 21 -0.48 8.03 -6.38
CA SER A 21 -1.05 6.67 -6.43
C SER A 21 -1.67 6.40 -7.80
N PRO A 22 -0.89 6.37 -8.87
CA PRO A 22 -1.44 6.23 -10.23
C PRO A 22 -2.19 4.92 -10.46
N ALA A 23 -1.81 3.87 -9.75
CA ALA A 23 -2.44 2.55 -9.95
C ALA A 23 -3.85 2.48 -9.39
N LEU A 24 -4.24 3.40 -8.51
CA LEU A 24 -5.59 3.42 -7.95
C LEU A 24 -6.61 4.06 -8.88
N LYS A 25 -6.17 4.88 -9.82
CA LYS A 25 -7.03 5.54 -10.82
C LYS A 25 -8.22 6.25 -10.15
N SER A 26 -7.91 7.17 -9.25
CA SER A 26 -8.91 8.00 -8.54
C SER A 26 -9.86 7.23 -7.64
N CYS A 27 -9.48 6.02 -7.22
CA CYS A 27 -10.24 5.23 -6.25
C CYS A 27 -9.55 5.32 -4.88
N PRO A 28 -10.30 5.34 -3.76
CA PRO A 28 -9.65 5.35 -2.45
C PRO A 28 -8.92 4.05 -2.14
N GLN A 29 -9.46 2.91 -2.58
CA GLN A 29 -8.81 1.61 -2.47
C GLN A 29 -9.07 0.82 -3.74
N ARG A 30 -8.28 -0.24 -3.93
CA ARG A 30 -8.47 -1.13 -5.06
C ARG A 30 -8.09 -2.56 -4.68
N ARG A 31 -8.88 -3.50 -5.18
CA ARG A 31 -8.64 -4.92 -4.93
C ARG A 31 -7.58 -5.46 -5.88
N GLY A 32 -6.81 -6.41 -5.40
CA GLY A 32 -5.82 -7.09 -6.21
C GLY A 32 -5.50 -8.47 -5.67
N VAL A 33 -4.68 -9.20 -6.40
CA VAL A 33 -4.23 -10.54 -6.04
C VAL A 33 -2.72 -10.49 -5.83
N CYS A 34 -2.25 -11.07 -4.74
CA CYS A 34 -0.82 -11.14 -4.48
C CYS A 34 -0.15 -12.06 -5.49
N VAL A 35 0.83 -11.52 -6.21
CA VAL A 35 1.65 -12.29 -7.15
C VAL A 35 2.84 -12.89 -6.41
N ARG A 36 3.37 -12.16 -5.44
CA ARG A 36 4.53 -12.56 -4.67
C ARG A 36 4.53 -11.85 -3.33
N VAL A 37 4.89 -12.56 -2.29
CA VAL A 37 5.05 -11.99 -0.95
C VAL A 37 6.49 -12.21 -0.51
N TYR A 38 7.15 -11.13 -0.09
CA TYR A 38 8.56 -11.21 0.26
C TYR A 38 8.92 -10.11 1.26
N THR A 39 10.19 -10.08 1.67
CA THR A 39 10.71 -9.04 2.55
C THR A 39 11.75 -8.23 1.81
N THR A 40 11.91 -6.97 2.21
CA THR A 40 12.93 -6.11 1.64
C THR A 40 13.57 -5.27 2.74
N THR A 41 14.79 -4.83 2.49
CA THR A 41 15.48 -3.95 3.42
C THR A 41 15.15 -2.50 3.11
N PRO A 42 15.04 -1.64 4.14
CA PRO A 42 14.79 -0.22 3.91
C PRO A 42 16.05 0.51 3.46
N LYS A 43 15.87 1.78 3.09
CA LYS A 43 16.98 2.65 2.75
C LYS A 43 17.86 2.90 3.97
N LYS A 44 19.15 3.17 3.72
CA LYS A 44 20.03 3.65 4.78
C LYS A 44 19.48 4.95 5.37
N PRO A 45 19.61 5.21 6.67
CA PRO A 45 20.39 4.45 7.66
C PRO A 45 19.60 3.34 8.37
N ASN A 46 18.39 3.04 7.93
CA ASN A 46 17.54 2.05 8.60
C ASN A 46 17.91 0.64 8.20
N SER A 47 17.64 -0.29 9.10
CA SER A 47 17.88 -1.71 8.86
C SER A 47 16.74 -2.52 9.47
N ALA A 48 16.14 -3.36 8.66
CA ALA A 48 15.05 -4.25 9.09
C ALA A 48 14.67 -5.15 7.93
N LEU A 49 13.76 -6.09 8.18
CA LEU A 49 13.13 -6.86 7.13
C LEU A 49 11.68 -6.39 7.01
N ARG A 50 11.41 -5.53 6.04
CA ARG A 50 10.07 -4.99 5.81
C ARG A 50 9.26 -5.97 4.95
N LYS A 51 8.04 -6.25 5.36
CA LYS A 51 7.16 -7.19 4.67
C LYS A 51 6.41 -6.46 3.57
N VAL A 52 6.55 -6.94 2.34
CA VAL A 52 5.90 -6.34 1.17
C VAL A 52 5.31 -7.43 0.29
N CYS A 53 4.41 -7.05 -0.58
CA CYS A 53 3.85 -7.97 -1.56
C CYS A 53 3.71 -7.27 -2.90
N ARG A 54 3.90 -8.04 -3.94
CA ARG A 54 3.63 -7.60 -5.31
C ARG A 54 2.19 -7.98 -5.63
N VAL A 55 1.37 -7.00 -5.98
CA VAL A 55 -0.07 -7.18 -6.17
C VAL A 55 -0.46 -6.80 -7.58
N ARG A 56 -1.19 -7.69 -8.26
CA ARG A 56 -1.82 -7.37 -9.54
C ARG A 56 -3.23 -6.86 -9.25
N LEU A 57 -3.47 -5.62 -9.58
CA LEU A 57 -4.74 -4.97 -9.31
C LEU A 57 -5.81 -5.38 -10.33
N SER A 58 -7.06 -5.09 -10.02
CA SER A 58 -8.18 -5.38 -10.91
C SER A 58 -8.08 -4.65 -12.26
N ASN A 59 -7.30 -3.58 -12.33
CA ASN A 59 -7.05 -2.85 -13.57
C ASN A 59 -5.83 -3.35 -14.33
N GLN A 60 -5.31 -4.53 -13.99
CA GLN A 60 -4.16 -5.19 -14.62
C GLN A 60 -2.80 -4.58 -14.32
N MET A 61 -2.74 -3.56 -13.47
CA MET A 61 -1.46 -2.97 -13.06
C MET A 61 -0.87 -3.76 -11.89
N GLU A 62 0.44 -3.98 -11.93
CA GLU A 62 1.15 -4.62 -10.82
C GLU A 62 1.88 -3.56 -10.01
N VAL A 63 1.73 -3.62 -8.69
CA VAL A 63 2.38 -2.68 -7.79
C VAL A 63 2.95 -3.41 -6.58
N THR A 64 3.93 -2.79 -5.93
CA THR A 64 4.46 -3.29 -4.68
C THR A 64 3.79 -2.55 -3.54
N SER A 65 3.22 -3.30 -2.61
CA SER A 65 2.50 -2.74 -1.46
C SER A 65 3.13 -3.20 -0.16
N TYR A 66 3.14 -2.31 0.82
CA TYR A 66 3.64 -2.63 2.14
C TYR A 66 2.56 -3.32 2.97
N ILE A 67 2.95 -4.31 3.74
CA ILE A 67 2.04 -5.02 4.66
C ILE A 67 2.27 -4.45 6.06
N PRO A 68 1.38 -3.57 6.55
CA PRO A 68 1.60 -2.93 7.85
C PRO A 68 1.32 -3.85 9.03
N GLY A 69 1.89 -3.52 10.18
CA GLY A 69 1.72 -4.27 11.41
C GLY A 69 2.70 -5.40 11.56
N GLU A 70 2.60 -6.12 12.67
CA GLU A 70 3.47 -7.25 12.95
C GLU A 70 2.84 -8.55 12.44
N GLY A 71 3.57 -9.25 11.59
CA GLY A 71 3.11 -10.50 11.05
C GLY A 71 1.95 -10.37 10.08
N HIS A 72 1.74 -11.39 9.29
CA HIS A 72 0.63 -11.45 8.34
C HIS A 72 0.39 -12.89 7.94
N ASN A 73 -0.75 -13.13 7.28
CA ASN A 73 -1.10 -14.44 6.76
C ASN A 73 -1.15 -14.48 5.23
N LEU A 74 -0.59 -13.48 4.59
CA LEU A 74 -0.64 -13.39 3.13
C LEU A 74 0.34 -14.36 2.48
N GLN A 75 -0.06 -14.87 1.34
CA GLN A 75 0.75 -15.75 0.52
C GLN A 75 0.41 -15.51 -0.94
N GLU A 76 1.10 -16.17 -1.83
CA GLU A 76 0.82 -16.05 -3.27
C GLU A 76 -0.65 -16.40 -3.53
N HIS A 77 -1.28 -15.62 -4.40
CA HIS A 77 -2.69 -15.73 -4.79
C HIS A 77 -3.69 -15.25 -3.73
N SER A 78 -3.24 -14.67 -2.62
CA SER A 78 -4.16 -14.04 -1.67
C SER A 78 -4.79 -12.80 -2.27
N VAL A 79 -6.09 -12.61 -2.03
CA VAL A 79 -6.80 -11.43 -2.48
C VAL A 79 -6.69 -10.36 -1.41
N VAL A 80 -6.26 -9.16 -1.80
CA VAL A 80 -6.06 -8.07 -0.85
C VAL A 80 -6.67 -6.78 -1.38
N LEU A 81 -6.91 -5.86 -0.46
CA LEU A 81 -7.32 -4.51 -0.79
C LEU A 81 -6.15 -3.59 -0.48
N ILE A 82 -5.79 -2.73 -1.42
CA ILE A 82 -4.71 -1.78 -1.21
C ILE A 82 -5.23 -0.35 -1.20
N ARG A 83 -4.51 0.50 -0.50
CA ARG A 83 -4.78 1.94 -0.45
C ARG A 83 -3.51 2.71 -0.78
N GLY A 84 -3.65 3.99 -1.07
CA GLY A 84 -2.50 4.85 -1.27
C GLY A 84 -1.76 5.09 0.05
N GLY A 85 -0.52 5.47 -0.07
CA GLY A 85 0.35 5.77 1.06
C GLY A 85 1.74 5.24 0.81
N ARG A 86 2.70 6.15 0.72
CA ARG A 86 4.08 5.78 0.45
C ARG A 86 4.80 5.34 1.73
N VAL A 87 5.67 4.38 1.59
CA VAL A 87 6.61 4.01 2.65
C VAL A 87 7.93 4.69 2.34
N LYS A 88 8.30 5.64 3.17
CA LYS A 88 9.48 6.47 2.94
C LYS A 88 10.77 5.63 2.95
N ASP A 89 10.83 4.62 3.80
CA ASP A 89 11.99 3.74 3.92
C ASP A 89 12.19 2.79 2.74
N LEU A 90 11.16 2.56 1.96
CA LEU A 90 11.20 1.58 0.88
C LEU A 90 11.04 2.25 -0.47
N PRO A 91 12.06 2.18 -1.35
CA PRO A 91 11.94 2.80 -2.66
C PRO A 91 10.90 2.09 -3.52
N GLY A 92 10.07 2.87 -4.21
CA GLY A 92 9.07 2.34 -5.12
C GLY A 92 7.81 1.79 -4.46
N VAL A 93 7.69 1.83 -3.15
CA VAL A 93 6.50 1.35 -2.44
C VAL A 93 5.59 2.53 -2.16
N ARG A 94 4.49 2.62 -2.89
CA ARG A 94 3.54 3.74 -2.81
C ARG A 94 2.19 3.35 -2.23
N TYR A 95 2.03 2.11 -1.83
CA TYR A 95 0.73 1.57 -1.43
C TYR A 95 0.87 0.75 -0.17
N HIS A 96 -0.24 0.61 0.54
CA HIS A 96 -0.34 -0.23 1.73
C HIS A 96 -1.47 -1.22 1.55
N VAL A 97 -1.29 -2.43 2.06
CA VAL A 97 -2.37 -3.41 2.17
C VAL A 97 -3.26 -3.01 3.33
N VAL A 98 -4.59 -3.00 3.10
CA VAL A 98 -5.56 -2.72 4.17
C VAL A 98 -5.75 -4.00 4.97
N ARG A 99 -5.34 -3.97 6.24
CA ARG A 99 -5.43 -5.14 7.12
C ARG A 99 -6.87 -5.34 7.60
N GLY A 100 -7.25 -6.58 7.76
CA GLY A 100 -8.58 -6.94 8.22
C GLY A 100 -9.64 -7.00 7.13
N THR A 101 -9.24 -6.94 5.87
CA THR A 101 -10.14 -7.02 4.72
C THR A 101 -9.73 -8.16 3.80
N LEU A 102 -10.68 -8.74 3.11
CA LEU A 102 -10.45 -9.84 2.17
C LEU A 102 -9.58 -10.92 2.83
N ASP A 103 -8.46 -11.31 2.20
CA ASP A 103 -7.61 -12.35 2.74
C ASP A 103 -6.58 -11.86 3.74
N ALA A 104 -6.46 -10.56 3.94
CA ALA A 104 -5.51 -9.99 4.88
C ALA A 104 -6.14 -9.91 6.27
N SER A 105 -5.68 -10.75 7.19
CA SER A 105 -6.16 -10.69 8.58
C SER A 105 -5.62 -9.45 9.30
N GLY A 106 -6.22 -9.11 10.42
CA GLY A 106 -5.71 -8.03 11.26
C GLY A 106 -4.33 -8.36 11.84
N ALA A 107 -3.63 -7.33 12.29
CA ALA A 107 -2.24 -7.46 12.73
C ALA A 107 -2.05 -8.39 13.92
N ALA A 108 -3.09 -8.62 14.71
CA ALA A 108 -3.04 -9.56 15.81
C ALA A 108 -3.93 -10.77 15.53
N GLY A 109 -3.71 -11.39 14.37
CA GLY A 109 -4.49 -12.56 13.99
C GLY A 109 -4.38 -13.71 14.98
N PRO A 110 -5.36 -14.60 15.00
CA PRO A 110 -5.38 -15.72 15.98
C PRO A 110 -4.22 -16.68 15.80
N SER A 111 -3.61 -16.69 14.65
CA SER A 111 -2.45 -17.54 14.41
C SER A 111 -1.16 -16.96 14.96
N SER A 112 -1.17 -15.73 15.38
CA SER A 112 0.03 -15.14 15.97
C SER A 112 0.13 -15.66 17.39
N THR A 113 0.82 -16.73 17.52
CA THR A 113 1.04 -17.43 18.76
C THR A 113 1.54 -16.48 19.83
N ASN A 114 0.77 -16.39 20.91
CA ASN A 114 1.20 -15.76 22.16
C ASN A 114 1.48 -14.26 22.11
N LYS A 115 1.18 -13.59 21.02
CA LYS A 115 1.33 -12.14 21.02
C LYS A 115 0.03 -11.51 21.49
N ALA A 116 0.17 -10.55 22.38
CA ALA A 116 -0.98 -9.81 22.86
C ALA A 116 -1.69 -9.15 21.67
N THR A 117 -3.00 -9.18 21.72
CA THR A 117 -3.82 -8.49 20.74
C THR A 117 -3.47 -7.01 20.75
N ARG A 118 -3.37 -6.41 19.59
CA ARG A 118 -3.08 -4.99 19.47
C ARG A 118 -4.21 -4.19 20.10
N ASN A 119 -3.90 -3.42 21.13
CA ASN A 119 -4.90 -2.66 21.88
C ASN A 119 -5.02 -1.20 21.45
N ARG A 120 -4.00 -0.68 20.78
CA ARG A 120 -3.99 0.71 20.31
C ARG A 120 -4.00 0.74 18.80
N LYS A 121 -4.67 1.75 18.23
CA LYS A 121 -4.76 1.93 16.79
C LYS A 121 -5.31 0.70 16.06
N ARG A 122 -6.25 0.01 16.69
CA ARG A 122 -6.80 -1.22 16.13
C ARG A 122 -7.41 -1.01 14.75
N SER A 123 -8.08 0.11 14.54
CA SER A 123 -8.72 0.39 13.26
C SER A 123 -7.72 0.52 12.10
N LYS A 124 -6.51 0.93 12.39
CA LYS A 124 -5.49 1.06 11.35
C LYS A 124 -4.90 -0.28 10.92
N TYR A 125 -5.05 -1.29 11.76
CA TYR A 125 -4.47 -2.62 11.49
C TYR A 125 -5.51 -3.73 11.44
N GLY A 126 -6.78 -3.35 11.35
CA GLY A 126 -7.85 -4.33 11.18
C GLY A 126 -8.05 -5.28 12.35
N VAL A 127 -7.79 -4.83 13.57
CA VAL A 127 -7.89 -5.67 14.76
C VAL A 127 -9.24 -5.45 15.44
N LYS A 128 -9.93 -6.53 15.74
CA LYS A 128 -11.20 -6.46 16.43
C LYS A 128 -10.98 -6.16 17.91
N ARG A 129 -12.01 -5.55 18.53
CA ARG A 129 -11.96 -5.29 19.97
C ARG A 129 -11.84 -6.61 20.74
N PRO A 130 -10.87 -6.72 21.65
CA PRO A 130 -10.77 -7.95 22.42
C PRO A 130 -11.99 -8.13 23.32
N LYS A 131 -12.49 -9.34 23.38
CA LYS A 131 -13.57 -9.67 24.29
C LYS A 131 -13.02 -9.81 25.72
N ALA A 132 -13.72 -9.19 26.64
CA ALA A 132 -13.32 -9.26 28.04
C ALA A 132 -13.54 -10.67 28.60
#